data_54d0d6d63ed0bfebe4cc994555187259
#
_entry.id   54d0d6d63ed0bfebe4cc994555187259
#
_cell.length_a   1.000
_cell.length_b   1.000
_cell.length_c   1.000
_cell.angle_alpha   90.00
_cell.angle_beta   90.00
_cell.angle_gamma   90.00
#
_symmetry.space_group_name_H-M   'P 1'
#
loop_
_entity.id
_entity.type
_entity.pdbx_description
1 polymer ?
#
loop_
_entity_poly.entity_id
_entity_poly.type
_entity_poly.pdbx_seq_one_letter_code
_entity_poly.pdbx_strand_id
1 'polypeptide(L)'
;SGDGAKAEPEEGSEPAEVTESIPAPEDFVRVADWIPDIYTDLRDAADHNFTGQAIYDFSDAYLRYGTVQKLAAVQETVAESGCSLLIWDAFRPASAQFRLWEICPDPAYVANPEKGFSSHSRGNTVDVTLVTTDGQPVDMPTDFDDFTALADRDYSDVGDTAAANARLLESAMTAAGFRPYSAEWWHYSDTQSYPVDEQFIPLS
;
A
#
# COMPACT_ATOMS: atom_id res chain seq x y z
N SER A 1 9.44 -67.93 -36.13
CA SER A 1 10.26 -66.68 -35.97
C SER A 1 9.36 -65.49 -35.67
N GLY A 2 9.10 -65.30 -34.38
CA GLY A 2 8.32 -64.16 -33.92
C GLY A 2 9.27 -63.12 -33.36
N ASP A 3 9.32 -62.01 -34.03
CA ASP A 3 10.06 -60.86 -33.58
C ASP A 3 9.15 -59.99 -32.68
N GLY A 4 9.26 -60.17 -31.39
CA GLY A 4 8.54 -59.38 -30.41
C GLY A 4 9.29 -58.09 -30.13
N ALA A 5 8.88 -57.02 -30.77
CA ALA A 5 9.33 -55.69 -30.40
C ALA A 5 8.82 -55.35 -28.97
N LYS A 6 9.71 -55.29 -28.00
CA LYS A 6 9.42 -54.72 -26.69
C LYS A 6 9.31 -53.21 -26.89
N ALA A 7 8.11 -52.67 -26.66
CA ALA A 7 7.94 -51.24 -26.47
C ALA A 7 8.68 -50.78 -25.19
N GLU A 8 9.61 -49.88 -25.35
CA GLU A 8 10.22 -49.22 -24.18
C GLU A 8 9.13 -48.42 -23.46
N PRO A 9 9.10 -48.42 -22.12
CA PRO A 9 8.20 -47.55 -21.38
C PRO A 9 8.58 -46.13 -21.70
N GLU A 10 7.61 -45.31 -22.13
CA GLU A 10 7.77 -43.87 -22.18
C GLU A 10 8.13 -43.40 -20.76
N GLU A 11 9.32 -42.82 -20.62
CA GLU A 11 9.67 -42.10 -19.39
C GLU A 11 8.60 -41.04 -19.18
N GLY A 12 7.80 -41.20 -18.12
CA GLY A 12 6.84 -40.21 -17.72
C GLY A 12 7.57 -38.88 -17.54
N SER A 13 7.14 -37.85 -18.28
CA SER A 13 7.63 -36.49 -18.09
C SER A 13 7.44 -36.12 -16.62
N GLU A 14 8.54 -35.77 -15.93
CA GLU A 14 8.46 -35.20 -14.58
C GLU A 14 7.50 -34.01 -14.66
N PRO A 15 6.60 -33.85 -13.66
CA PRO A 15 5.77 -32.67 -13.60
C PRO A 15 6.71 -31.44 -13.56
N ALA A 16 6.48 -30.49 -14.46
CA ALA A 16 7.23 -29.25 -14.49
C ALA A 16 7.18 -28.66 -13.07
N GLU A 17 8.35 -28.47 -12.46
CA GLU A 17 8.44 -27.71 -11.21
C GLU A 17 7.78 -26.36 -11.48
N VAL A 18 6.70 -26.06 -10.73
CA VAL A 18 6.12 -24.74 -10.73
C VAL A 18 7.10 -23.86 -9.94
N THR A 19 8.10 -23.35 -10.65
CA THR A 19 8.93 -22.28 -10.11
C THR A 19 8.02 -21.08 -10.02
N GLU A 20 7.60 -20.74 -8.79
CA GLU A 20 6.99 -19.46 -8.54
C GLU A 20 8.00 -18.41 -9.00
N SER A 21 7.70 -17.76 -10.12
CA SER A 21 8.53 -16.69 -10.63
C SER A 21 8.45 -15.52 -9.64
N ILE A 22 9.61 -15.03 -9.18
CA ILE A 22 9.69 -13.81 -8.37
C ILE A 22 9.12 -12.67 -9.22
N PRO A 23 8.18 -11.86 -8.71
CA PRO A 23 7.66 -10.72 -9.44
C PRO A 23 8.77 -9.73 -9.79
N ALA A 24 8.61 -9.02 -10.90
CA ALA A 24 9.44 -7.87 -11.21
C ALA A 24 9.09 -6.69 -10.29
N PRO A 25 10.00 -5.74 -10.03
CA PRO A 25 9.70 -4.60 -9.15
C PRO A 25 8.47 -3.80 -9.56
N GLU A 26 8.19 -3.68 -10.85
CA GLU A 26 7.04 -2.96 -11.39
C GLU A 26 5.71 -3.72 -11.32
N ASP A 27 5.75 -5.02 -11.06
CA ASP A 27 4.54 -5.85 -10.99
C ASP A 27 3.69 -5.48 -9.78
N PHE A 28 2.38 -5.44 -9.95
CA PHE A 28 1.45 -5.27 -8.82
C PHE A 28 1.29 -6.58 -8.07
N VAL A 29 1.37 -6.51 -6.76
CA VAL A 29 1.14 -7.64 -5.86
C VAL A 29 0.22 -7.24 -4.72
N ARG A 30 -0.48 -8.20 -4.13
CA ARG A 30 -1.24 -7.99 -2.91
C ARG A 30 -0.27 -7.93 -1.74
N VAL A 31 -0.32 -6.83 -0.99
CA VAL A 31 0.64 -6.55 0.10
C VAL A 31 0.60 -7.64 1.16
N ALA A 32 -0.59 -8.11 1.54
CA ALA A 32 -0.76 -9.13 2.58
C ALA A 32 -0.13 -10.48 2.23
N ASP A 33 0.06 -10.80 0.94
CA ASP A 33 0.73 -12.03 0.51
C ASP A 33 2.23 -12.01 0.82
N TRP A 34 2.83 -10.82 0.93
CA TRP A 34 4.26 -10.63 1.14
C TRP A 34 4.61 -10.13 2.55
N ILE A 35 3.65 -9.49 3.23
CA ILE A 35 3.77 -8.97 4.60
C ILE A 35 2.56 -9.50 5.39
N PRO A 36 2.57 -10.77 5.83
CA PRO A 36 1.37 -11.41 6.38
C PRO A 36 0.84 -10.80 7.67
N ASP A 37 1.69 -10.13 8.44
CA ASP A 37 1.34 -9.51 9.74
C ASP A 37 0.94 -8.04 9.62
N ILE A 38 0.94 -7.46 8.40
CA ILE A 38 0.48 -6.09 8.18
C ILE A 38 -1.05 -6.01 8.33
N TYR A 39 -1.52 -4.92 8.89
CA TYR A 39 -2.95 -4.63 8.95
C TYR A 39 -3.38 -3.76 7.76
N THR A 40 -4.61 -3.95 7.30
CA THR A 40 -5.18 -3.18 6.20
C THR A 40 -6.59 -2.76 6.57
N ASP A 41 -6.86 -1.46 6.47
CA ASP A 41 -8.17 -0.86 6.59
C ASP A 41 -8.28 0.24 5.52
N LEU A 42 -8.61 -0.16 4.30
CA LEU A 42 -8.78 0.78 3.20
C LEU A 42 -10.02 1.62 3.45
N ARG A 43 -9.81 2.87 3.89
CA ARG A 43 -10.89 3.80 4.23
C ARG A 43 -11.80 4.09 3.05
N ASP A 44 -11.27 4.06 1.82
CA ASP A 44 -12.03 4.27 0.60
C ASP A 44 -12.82 3.02 0.13
N ALA A 45 -12.57 1.86 0.72
CA ALA A 45 -13.37 0.65 0.50
C ALA A 45 -14.72 0.66 1.25
N ALA A 46 -14.89 1.58 2.19
CA ALA A 46 -16.10 1.79 2.98
C ALA A 46 -16.40 3.30 3.02
N ASP A 47 -17.35 3.70 3.85
CA ASP A 47 -17.76 5.11 4.01
C ASP A 47 -16.90 5.91 5.00
N HIS A 48 -15.86 5.30 5.57
CA HIS A 48 -14.95 5.91 6.56
C HIS A 48 -13.88 6.78 5.89
N ASN A 49 -14.29 7.73 5.06
CA ASN A 49 -13.44 8.70 4.41
C ASN A 49 -14.16 10.07 4.36
N PHE A 50 -13.48 11.12 3.88
CA PHE A 50 -14.02 12.46 3.87
C PHE A 50 -15.25 12.64 2.98
N THR A 51 -15.50 11.72 2.01
CA THR A 51 -16.66 11.76 1.12
C THR A 51 -17.91 11.13 1.76
N GLY A 52 -17.74 10.31 2.79
CA GLY A 52 -18.82 9.53 3.40
C GLY A 52 -19.38 8.42 2.51
N GLN A 53 -18.67 8.04 1.45
CA GLN A 53 -19.10 7.04 0.46
C GLN A 53 -17.96 6.05 0.18
N ALA A 54 -18.31 4.82 -0.15
CA ALA A 54 -17.36 3.84 -0.66
C ALA A 54 -16.88 4.25 -2.06
N ILE A 55 -15.56 4.34 -2.24
CA ILE A 55 -14.91 4.71 -3.49
C ILE A 55 -14.38 3.47 -4.22
N TYR A 56 -13.80 2.53 -3.46
CA TYR A 56 -13.25 1.27 -3.99
C TYR A 56 -14.29 0.15 -3.92
N ASP A 57 -14.22 -0.76 -4.89
CA ASP A 57 -14.96 -2.03 -4.91
C ASP A 57 -14.09 -3.21 -4.49
N PHE A 58 -12.93 -2.96 -3.88
CA PHE A 58 -11.99 -3.94 -3.35
C PHE A 58 -11.55 -3.51 -1.94
N SER A 59 -11.06 -4.47 -1.15
CA SER A 59 -10.65 -4.23 0.25
C SER A 59 -9.20 -4.59 0.54
N ASP A 60 -8.50 -5.22 -0.40
CA ASP A 60 -7.10 -5.59 -0.26
C ASP A 60 -6.18 -4.50 -0.82
N ALA A 61 -5.07 -4.24 -0.15
CA ALA A 61 -4.06 -3.29 -0.61
C ALA A 61 -3.16 -3.93 -1.66
N TYR A 62 -2.93 -3.21 -2.75
CA TYR A 62 -2.02 -3.58 -3.84
C TYR A 62 -0.98 -2.49 -4.03
N LEU A 63 0.25 -2.90 -4.29
CA LEU A 63 1.37 -2.01 -4.60
C LEU A 63 2.31 -2.71 -5.60
N ARG A 64 3.21 -1.91 -6.20
CA ARG A 64 4.35 -2.44 -6.94
C ARG A 64 5.21 -3.31 -6.03
N TYR A 65 5.69 -4.42 -6.53
CA TYR A 65 6.48 -5.37 -5.74
C TYR A 65 7.73 -4.74 -5.11
N GLY A 66 8.45 -3.90 -5.87
CA GLY A 66 9.62 -3.18 -5.34
C GLY A 66 9.28 -2.28 -4.14
N THR A 67 8.11 -1.67 -4.15
CA THR A 67 7.60 -0.87 -3.03
C THR A 67 7.22 -1.76 -1.84
N VAL A 68 6.61 -2.93 -2.10
CA VAL A 68 6.26 -3.91 -1.06
C VAL A 68 7.50 -4.42 -0.34
N GLN A 69 8.61 -4.65 -1.05
CA GLN A 69 9.87 -5.08 -0.44
C GLN A 69 10.39 -4.04 0.55
N LYS A 70 10.32 -2.74 0.21
CA LYS A 70 10.67 -1.64 1.12
C LYS A 70 9.74 -1.58 2.31
N LEU A 71 8.44 -1.74 2.08
CA LEU A 71 7.43 -1.72 3.14
C LEU A 71 7.62 -2.88 4.13
N ALA A 72 8.05 -4.04 3.66
CA ALA A 72 8.38 -5.19 4.51
C ALA A 72 9.52 -4.85 5.48
N ALA A 73 10.53 -4.09 5.03
CA ALA A 73 11.61 -3.63 5.90
C ALA A 73 11.10 -2.65 6.97
N VAL A 74 10.16 -1.78 6.63
CA VAL A 74 9.49 -0.89 7.60
C VAL A 74 8.74 -1.70 8.65
N GLN A 75 8.00 -2.72 8.23
CA GLN A 75 7.25 -3.60 9.14
C GLN A 75 8.17 -4.27 10.16
N GLU A 76 9.33 -4.76 9.72
CA GLU A 76 10.34 -5.34 10.63
C GLU A 76 10.86 -4.31 11.64
N THR A 77 11.12 -3.09 11.19
CA THR A 77 11.64 -2.01 12.04
C THR A 77 10.64 -1.62 13.12
N VAL A 78 9.38 -1.40 12.77
CA VAL A 78 8.37 -0.99 13.76
C VAL A 78 7.99 -2.12 14.70
N ALA A 79 8.14 -3.38 14.27
CA ALA A 79 7.93 -4.55 15.13
C ALA A 79 8.88 -4.57 16.32
N GLU A 80 10.10 -4.07 16.18
CA GLU A 80 11.08 -3.94 17.27
C GLU A 80 10.57 -3.02 18.39
N SER A 81 9.67 -2.09 18.07
CA SER A 81 9.03 -1.17 19.02
C SER A 81 7.63 -1.64 19.47
N GLY A 82 7.26 -2.89 19.18
CA GLY A 82 5.97 -3.45 19.54
C GLY A 82 4.80 -2.93 18.69
N CYS A 83 5.09 -2.44 17.50
CA CYS A 83 4.11 -1.87 16.59
C CYS A 83 3.99 -2.69 15.30
N SER A 84 2.91 -2.46 14.57
CA SER A 84 2.68 -2.93 13.22
C SER A 84 2.19 -1.79 12.36
N LEU A 85 2.40 -1.88 11.05
CA LEU A 85 1.79 -0.96 10.11
C LEU A 85 0.31 -1.31 9.91
N LEU A 86 -0.50 -0.28 9.73
CA LEU A 86 -1.86 -0.36 9.21
C LEU A 86 -1.93 0.49 7.95
N ILE A 87 -2.32 -0.11 6.83
CA ILE A 87 -2.50 0.59 5.56
C ILE A 87 -3.90 1.18 5.49
N TRP A 88 -4.00 2.49 5.29
CA TRP A 88 -5.26 3.20 5.04
C TRP A 88 -5.54 3.39 3.55
N ASP A 89 -4.50 3.53 2.72
CA ASP A 89 -4.60 3.61 1.28
C ASP A 89 -3.31 3.13 0.61
N ALA A 90 -3.46 2.56 -0.58
CA ALA A 90 -2.34 2.07 -1.38
C ALA A 90 -2.59 2.40 -2.85
N PHE A 91 -2.58 1.42 -3.76
CA PHE A 91 -2.89 1.68 -5.15
C PHE A 91 -4.34 2.15 -5.33
N ARG A 92 -4.51 3.23 -6.09
CA ARG A 92 -5.79 3.78 -6.47
C ARG A 92 -6.00 3.65 -7.97
N PRO A 93 -6.98 2.83 -8.42
CA PRO A 93 -7.30 2.75 -9.83
C PRO A 93 -7.73 4.10 -10.41
N ALA A 94 -7.48 4.31 -11.69
CA ALA A 94 -7.89 5.53 -12.38
C ALA A 94 -9.39 5.78 -12.27
N SER A 95 -10.22 4.74 -12.37
CA SER A 95 -11.67 4.83 -12.19
C SER A 95 -12.07 5.36 -10.81
N ALA A 96 -11.35 4.99 -9.77
CA ALA A 96 -11.60 5.50 -8.42
C ALA A 96 -11.24 6.99 -8.31
N GLN A 97 -10.20 7.45 -9.00
CA GLN A 97 -9.85 8.88 -9.03
C GLN A 97 -10.92 9.71 -9.72
N PHE A 98 -11.50 9.23 -10.82
CA PHE A 98 -12.65 9.87 -11.47
C PHE A 98 -13.86 9.93 -10.56
N ARG A 99 -14.16 8.85 -9.83
CA ARG A 99 -15.26 8.81 -8.86
C ARG A 99 -15.07 9.82 -7.72
N LEU A 100 -13.86 9.92 -7.18
CA LEU A 100 -13.53 10.93 -6.16
C LEU A 100 -13.76 12.34 -6.69
N TRP A 101 -13.35 12.62 -7.91
CA TRP A 101 -13.53 13.93 -8.54
C TRP A 101 -15.00 14.26 -8.77
N GLU A 102 -15.81 13.29 -9.16
CA GLU A 102 -17.27 13.48 -9.31
C GLU A 102 -17.94 13.87 -7.99
N ILE A 103 -17.48 13.27 -6.88
CA ILE A 103 -18.05 13.53 -5.55
C ILE A 103 -17.55 14.86 -4.99
N CYS A 104 -16.27 15.16 -5.16
CA CYS A 104 -15.61 16.36 -4.63
C CYS A 104 -14.72 16.99 -5.70
N PRO A 105 -15.25 17.77 -6.63
CA PRO A 105 -14.48 18.39 -7.72
C PRO A 105 -13.70 19.63 -7.24
N ASP A 106 -12.92 19.48 -6.19
CA ASP A 106 -12.12 20.54 -5.58
C ASP A 106 -10.65 20.11 -5.55
N PRO A 107 -9.76 20.79 -6.30
CA PRO A 107 -8.35 20.43 -6.37
C PRO A 107 -7.59 20.62 -5.05
N ALA A 108 -8.19 21.28 -4.06
CA ALA A 108 -7.63 21.38 -2.72
C ALA A 108 -7.66 20.02 -1.97
N TYR A 109 -8.58 19.12 -2.32
CA TYR A 109 -8.80 17.83 -1.66
C TYR A 109 -8.59 16.62 -2.56
N VAL A 110 -8.86 16.75 -3.85
CA VAL A 110 -8.81 15.66 -4.82
C VAL A 110 -8.04 16.10 -6.07
N ALA A 111 -7.10 15.28 -6.53
CA ALA A 111 -6.43 15.55 -7.80
C ALA A 111 -7.41 15.43 -8.97
N ASN A 112 -7.42 16.45 -9.85
CA ASN A 112 -8.26 16.43 -11.04
C ASN A 112 -7.71 15.41 -12.05
N PRO A 113 -8.42 14.30 -12.33
CA PRO A 113 -7.92 13.24 -13.22
C PRO A 113 -7.74 13.68 -14.67
N GLU A 114 -8.38 14.78 -15.11
CA GLU A 114 -8.17 15.35 -16.44
C GLU A 114 -6.82 16.08 -16.56
N LYS A 115 -6.22 16.49 -15.43
CA LYS A 115 -4.92 17.16 -15.37
C LYS A 115 -3.78 16.25 -14.91
N GLY A 116 -4.09 15.03 -14.51
CA GLY A 116 -3.14 14.04 -13.98
C GLY A 116 -3.74 13.27 -12.82
N PHE A 117 -3.16 12.14 -12.50
CA PHE A 117 -3.62 11.27 -11.43
C PHE A 117 -2.86 11.53 -10.13
N SER A 118 -3.44 11.09 -9.00
CA SER A 118 -2.78 11.01 -7.71
C SER A 118 -1.54 10.12 -7.79
N SER A 119 -0.53 10.40 -6.94
CA SER A 119 0.62 9.51 -6.76
C SER A 119 0.22 8.08 -6.37
N HIS A 120 -0.92 7.88 -5.71
CA HIS A 120 -1.47 6.56 -5.42
C HIS A 120 -1.74 5.72 -6.67
N SER A 121 -2.03 6.33 -7.80
CA SER A 121 -2.26 5.63 -9.08
C SER A 121 -0.98 5.11 -9.73
N ARG A 122 0.20 5.46 -9.19
CA ARG A 122 1.49 4.90 -9.60
C ARG A 122 1.79 3.55 -8.95
N GLY A 123 1.08 3.21 -7.87
CA GLY A 123 1.28 1.96 -7.14
C GLY A 123 2.49 1.97 -6.21
N ASN A 124 3.07 3.13 -5.92
CA ASN A 124 4.24 3.30 -5.06
C ASN A 124 4.03 4.29 -3.91
N THR A 125 2.79 4.67 -3.65
CA THR A 125 2.41 5.60 -2.59
C THR A 125 1.49 4.90 -1.61
N VAL A 126 1.72 5.13 -0.33
CA VAL A 126 0.94 4.54 0.77
C VAL A 126 0.54 5.60 1.76
N ASP A 127 -0.66 5.45 2.30
CA ASP A 127 -1.09 6.11 3.52
C ASP A 127 -1.10 5.05 4.62
N VAL A 128 -0.26 5.25 5.64
CA VAL A 128 -0.03 4.29 6.71
C VAL A 128 -0.07 4.94 8.07
N THR A 129 -0.44 4.15 9.06
CA THR A 129 -0.34 4.49 10.47
C THR A 129 0.28 3.33 11.25
N LEU A 130 0.46 3.55 12.55
CA LEU A 130 0.92 2.51 13.48
C LEU A 130 -0.25 2.00 14.32
N VAL A 131 -0.22 0.72 14.59
CA VAL A 131 -1.05 0.04 15.58
C VAL A 131 -0.14 -0.82 16.46
N THR A 132 -0.67 -1.36 17.55
CA THR A 132 0.04 -2.40 18.31
C THR A 132 0.13 -3.70 17.48
N THR A 133 0.96 -4.65 17.91
CA THR A 133 1.10 -5.94 17.19
C THR A 133 -0.20 -6.74 17.17
N ASP A 134 -1.13 -6.49 18.10
CA ASP A 134 -2.47 -7.09 18.12
C ASP A 134 -3.54 -6.20 17.47
N GLY A 135 -3.13 -5.12 16.77
CA GLY A 135 -4.01 -4.31 15.94
C GLY A 135 -4.74 -3.18 16.66
N GLN A 136 -4.38 -2.86 17.90
CA GLN A 136 -5.00 -1.77 18.64
C GLN A 136 -4.42 -0.41 18.23
N PRO A 137 -5.25 0.66 18.16
CA PRO A 137 -4.75 2.00 17.87
C PRO A 137 -3.70 2.46 18.86
N VAL A 138 -2.72 3.22 18.35
CA VAL A 138 -1.78 4.01 19.18
C VAL A 138 -2.02 5.49 18.92
N ASP A 139 -1.55 6.35 19.84
CA ASP A 139 -1.72 7.79 19.66
C ASP A 139 -0.93 8.26 18.44
N MET A 140 -1.61 8.93 17.51
CA MET A 140 -1.03 9.56 16.33
C MET A 140 -1.52 11.02 16.24
N PRO A 141 -0.86 11.89 15.44
CA PRO A 141 -1.20 13.31 15.40
C PRO A 141 -2.65 13.62 15.05
N THR A 142 -3.22 12.92 14.06
CA THR A 142 -4.60 13.10 13.60
C THR A 142 -5.17 11.78 13.10
N ASP A 143 -6.46 11.76 12.79
CA ASP A 143 -7.07 10.68 12.01
C ASP A 143 -6.74 10.85 10.52
N PHE A 144 -7.07 9.83 9.72
CA PHE A 144 -6.91 9.80 8.28
C PHE A 144 -7.70 10.93 7.60
N ASP A 145 -7.12 11.52 6.57
CA ASP A 145 -7.72 12.63 5.81
C ASP A 145 -8.14 13.84 6.66
N ASP A 146 -7.47 14.06 7.78
CA ASP A 146 -7.56 15.33 8.49
C ASP A 146 -6.74 16.38 7.70
N PHE A 147 -7.44 17.35 7.11
CA PHE A 147 -6.82 18.40 6.29
C PHE A 147 -6.44 19.64 7.07
N THR A 148 -6.39 19.56 8.40
CA THR A 148 -5.93 20.66 9.26
C THR A 148 -4.41 20.71 9.33
N ALA A 149 -3.88 21.81 9.86
CA ALA A 149 -2.43 21.97 10.08
C ALA A 149 -1.85 20.95 11.08
N LEU A 150 -2.67 20.33 11.93
CA LEU A 150 -2.23 19.28 12.86
C LEU A 150 -1.74 18.01 12.12
N ALA A 151 -2.15 17.81 10.87
CA ALA A 151 -1.72 16.70 10.05
C ALA A 151 -0.33 16.87 9.44
N ASP A 152 0.26 18.05 9.52
CA ASP A 152 1.61 18.32 9.00
C ASP A 152 2.70 17.60 9.82
N ARG A 153 3.96 17.77 9.39
CA ARG A 153 5.09 17.11 10.04
C ARG A 153 5.78 18.00 11.09
N ASP A 154 5.16 19.09 11.48
CA ASP A 154 5.49 19.80 12.70
C ASP A 154 4.78 19.14 13.88
N TYR A 155 5.48 18.21 14.52
CA TYR A 155 4.91 17.43 15.63
C TYR A 155 4.95 18.18 16.98
N SER A 156 5.32 19.47 16.97
CA SER A 156 5.36 20.29 18.20
C SER A 156 3.97 20.70 18.68
N ASP A 157 2.97 20.64 17.81
CA ASP A 157 1.58 21.04 18.06
C ASP A 157 0.65 19.88 18.46
N VAL A 158 1.21 18.68 18.64
CA VAL A 158 0.49 17.48 19.09
C VAL A 158 1.09 16.95 20.39
N GLY A 159 0.39 16.01 21.05
CA GLY A 159 0.89 15.41 22.31
C GLY A 159 2.21 14.65 22.11
N ASP A 160 2.99 14.52 23.20
CA ASP A 160 4.32 13.92 23.15
C ASP A 160 4.33 12.48 22.63
N THR A 161 3.35 11.67 23.01
CA THR A 161 3.22 10.28 22.56
C THR A 161 2.89 10.22 21.07
N ALA A 162 1.95 11.03 20.61
CA ALA A 162 1.62 11.13 19.19
C ALA A 162 2.82 11.60 18.36
N ALA A 163 3.56 12.59 18.84
CA ALA A 163 4.77 13.07 18.18
C ALA A 163 5.86 11.97 18.11
N ALA A 164 6.08 11.23 19.19
CA ALA A 164 7.07 10.16 19.23
C ALA A 164 6.70 9.04 18.26
N ASN A 165 5.43 8.64 18.20
CA ASN A 165 4.94 7.61 17.29
C ASN A 165 5.03 8.05 15.83
N ALA A 166 4.69 9.30 15.51
CA ALA A 166 4.82 9.84 14.17
C ALA A 166 6.29 9.89 13.72
N ARG A 167 7.22 10.25 14.61
CA ARG A 167 8.66 10.23 14.32
C ARG A 167 9.20 8.82 14.12
N LEU A 168 8.72 7.85 14.89
CA LEU A 168 9.08 6.44 14.70
C LEU A 168 8.68 5.98 13.29
N LEU A 169 7.45 6.24 12.89
CA LEU A 169 6.95 5.91 11.55
C LEU A 169 7.78 6.60 10.46
N GLU A 170 8.00 7.90 10.58
CA GLU A 170 8.77 8.68 9.61
C GLU A 170 10.20 8.18 9.48
N SER A 171 10.89 7.91 10.60
CA SER A 171 12.24 7.37 10.59
C SER A 171 12.32 6.00 9.91
N ALA A 172 11.39 5.11 10.21
CA ALA A 172 11.36 3.78 9.62
C ALA A 172 11.06 3.85 8.10
N MET A 173 10.12 4.69 7.70
CA MET A 173 9.76 4.87 6.29
C MET A 173 10.90 5.51 5.50
N THR A 174 11.51 6.57 6.00
CA THR A 174 12.61 7.26 5.29
C THR A 174 13.86 6.38 5.20
N ALA A 175 14.18 5.61 6.23
CA ALA A 175 15.29 4.67 6.21
C ALA A 175 15.10 3.56 5.17
N ALA A 176 13.87 3.16 4.88
CA ALA A 176 13.54 2.14 3.88
C ALA A 176 13.50 2.68 2.44
N GLY A 177 13.56 3.99 2.24
CA GLY A 177 13.57 4.62 0.92
C GLY A 177 12.24 5.23 0.51
N PHE A 178 11.41 5.64 1.47
CA PHE A 178 10.20 6.41 1.21
C PHE A 178 10.43 7.90 1.44
N ARG A 179 9.74 8.71 0.63
CA ARG A 179 9.73 10.17 0.78
C ARG A 179 8.45 10.58 1.51
N PRO A 180 8.58 11.35 2.62
CA PRO A 180 7.42 11.88 3.32
C PRO A 180 6.80 13.05 2.55
N TYR A 181 5.48 13.18 2.62
CA TYR A 181 4.76 14.37 2.16
C TYR A 181 4.58 15.35 3.33
N SER A 182 4.93 16.60 3.12
CA SER A 182 5.04 17.58 4.21
C SER A 182 3.71 17.93 4.90
N ALA A 183 2.59 17.83 4.20
CA ALA A 183 1.26 18.21 4.71
C ALA A 183 0.51 17.06 5.41
N GLU A 184 0.99 15.82 5.29
CA GLU A 184 0.30 14.64 5.78
C GLU A 184 1.28 13.66 6.42
N TRP A 185 1.17 13.43 7.71
CA TRP A 185 2.08 12.54 8.46
C TRP A 185 1.96 11.07 8.05
N TRP A 186 0.84 10.66 7.46
CA TRP A 186 0.59 9.28 7.03
C TRP A 186 1.05 8.97 5.60
N HIS A 187 1.34 10.00 4.79
CA HIS A 187 1.54 9.87 3.34
C HIS A 187 3.01 9.76 2.97
N TYR A 188 3.36 8.69 2.27
CA TYR A 188 4.72 8.37 1.84
C TYR A 188 4.73 7.83 0.42
N SER A 189 5.71 8.25 -0.36
CA SER A 189 5.97 7.72 -1.70
C SER A 189 7.33 7.06 -1.77
N ASP A 190 7.41 5.92 -2.46
CA ASP A 190 8.68 5.29 -2.79
C ASP A 190 9.53 6.27 -3.60
N THR A 191 10.82 6.38 -3.27
CA THR A 191 11.77 7.20 -4.03
C THR A 191 12.05 6.62 -5.42
N GLN A 192 11.79 5.33 -5.64
CA GLN A 192 11.78 4.73 -6.98
C GLN A 192 10.51 5.15 -7.72
N SER A 193 10.69 5.79 -8.88
CA SER A 193 9.57 6.23 -9.71
C SER A 193 8.97 5.07 -10.51
N TYR A 194 7.64 5.08 -10.62
CA TYR A 194 6.87 4.19 -11.49
C TYR A 194 5.83 5.00 -12.25
N PRO A 195 5.46 4.59 -13.47
CA PRO A 195 4.42 5.29 -14.21
C PRO A 195 3.04 5.06 -13.58
N VAL A 196 2.12 5.98 -13.84
CA VAL A 196 0.70 5.75 -13.57
C VAL A 196 0.25 4.54 -14.38
N ASP A 197 -0.47 3.61 -13.75
CA ASP A 197 -1.12 2.48 -14.42
C ASP A 197 -2.62 2.72 -14.44
N GLU A 198 -3.17 2.90 -15.66
CA GLU A 198 -4.59 3.15 -15.86
C GLU A 198 -5.40 1.88 -16.12
N GLN A 199 -4.74 0.71 -16.17
CA GLN A 199 -5.34 -0.55 -16.62
C GLN A 199 -5.45 -1.59 -15.51
N PHE A 200 -4.54 -1.58 -14.55
CA PHE A 200 -4.57 -2.54 -13.45
C PHE A 200 -5.81 -2.33 -12.58
N ILE A 201 -6.53 -3.41 -12.34
CA ILE A 201 -7.72 -3.42 -11.49
C ILE A 201 -7.51 -4.44 -10.38
N PRO A 202 -7.50 -4.00 -9.10
CA PRO A 202 -7.45 -4.93 -7.97
C PRO A 202 -8.62 -5.90 -7.98
N LEU A 203 -8.40 -7.11 -7.49
CA LEU A 203 -9.46 -8.11 -7.32
C LEU A 203 -10.45 -7.65 -6.24
N SER A 204 -11.70 -7.70 -6.60
CA SER A 204 -12.81 -7.40 -5.67
C SER A 204 -13.15 -8.58 -4.77
#